data_010305172ccdf37a3f873ea4f2e28e78
#
_entry.id   010305172ccdf37a3f873ea4f2e28e78
#
_cell.length_a   1.000
_cell.length_b   1.000
_cell.length_c   1.000
_cell.angle_alpha   90.00
_cell.angle_beta   90.00
_cell.angle_gamma   90.00
#
_symmetry.space_group_name_H-M   'P 1'
#
loop_
_entity.id
_entity.type
_entity.pdbx_description
1 polymer ?
#
loop_
_entity_poly.entity_id
_entity_poly.type
_entity_poly.pdbx_seq_one_letter_code
_entity_poly.pdbx_strand_id
1 'polypeptide(L)'
;VTVSDLINGSFRLLGVLASGENPTASESTDALAALNDMLESWKNERLMVYSILPVTMPLVPSKQSYSLGPTGDLVIERPTELDQISYLYTTNGSPIINMNVPLLNLDQWNQILVPSTTSTIPQFAYLDDAYPNRNLMFYPVPSIVNNVNLFLWGQIDAFPDIFEDILLPPGYQRALRHNLAIELAPEFGTQASSTVAAIAAESKNAVKLKNIKPMYLQCDQALLSPDFQGFNYITGY
;
A
#
# COMPACT_ATOMS: atom_id res chain seq x y z
N VAL A 1 -0.70 -18.54 -15.13
CA VAL A 1 -2.11 -18.80 -14.74
C VAL A 1 -2.90 -17.57 -15.12
N THR A 2 -3.90 -17.76 -15.98
CA THR A 2 -4.75 -16.66 -16.43
C THR A 2 -5.90 -16.38 -15.45
N VAL A 3 -6.51 -15.20 -15.59
CA VAL A 3 -7.74 -14.85 -14.86
C VAL A 3 -8.85 -15.84 -15.18
N SER A 4 -8.95 -16.30 -16.44
CA SER A 4 -9.88 -17.35 -16.87
C SER A 4 -9.70 -18.65 -16.11
N ASP A 5 -8.45 -19.09 -15.87
CA ASP A 5 -8.17 -20.29 -15.09
C ASP A 5 -8.64 -20.16 -13.64
N LEU A 6 -8.50 -18.97 -13.06
CA LEU A 6 -8.94 -18.66 -11.71
C LEU A 6 -10.47 -18.68 -11.63
N ILE A 7 -11.17 -18.03 -12.55
CA ILE A 7 -12.62 -18.00 -12.65
C ILE A 7 -13.18 -19.41 -12.82
N ASN A 8 -12.65 -20.18 -13.80
CA ASN A 8 -13.06 -21.56 -14.03
C ASN A 8 -12.85 -22.43 -12.78
N GLY A 9 -11.74 -22.18 -12.09
CA GLY A 9 -11.47 -22.84 -10.81
C GLY A 9 -12.48 -22.52 -9.72
N SER A 10 -12.97 -21.29 -9.66
CA SER A 10 -13.97 -20.84 -8.67
C SER A 10 -15.35 -21.44 -8.99
N PHE A 11 -15.75 -21.49 -10.24
CA PHE A 11 -17.00 -22.15 -10.66
C PHE A 11 -17.00 -23.65 -10.34
N ARG A 12 -15.86 -24.33 -10.52
CA ARG A 12 -15.73 -25.76 -10.15
C ARG A 12 -15.85 -25.97 -8.65
N LEU A 13 -15.37 -25.05 -7.83
CA LEU A 13 -15.52 -25.13 -6.36
C LEU A 13 -17.00 -24.98 -5.92
N LEU A 14 -17.80 -24.25 -6.70
CA LEU A 14 -19.25 -24.14 -6.49
C LEU A 14 -20.05 -25.30 -7.09
N GLY A 15 -19.45 -26.12 -7.95
CA GLY A 15 -20.14 -27.18 -8.65
C GLY A 15 -21.04 -26.70 -9.79
N VAL A 16 -20.88 -25.43 -10.22
CA VAL A 16 -21.62 -24.85 -11.36
C VAL A 16 -21.09 -25.38 -12.68
N LEU A 17 -19.77 -25.63 -12.77
CA LEU A 17 -19.10 -26.18 -13.93
C LEU A 17 -18.54 -27.57 -13.65
N ALA A 18 -18.78 -28.51 -14.58
CA ALA A 18 -18.14 -29.79 -14.56
C ALA A 18 -16.67 -29.72 -15.04
N SER A 19 -15.90 -30.77 -14.76
CA SER A 19 -14.52 -30.82 -15.23
C SER A 19 -14.46 -30.89 -16.76
N GLY A 20 -13.78 -29.91 -17.39
CA GLY A 20 -13.65 -29.81 -18.84
C GLY A 20 -14.68 -28.88 -19.51
N GLU A 21 -15.65 -28.39 -18.78
CA GLU A 21 -16.57 -27.36 -19.25
C GLU A 21 -15.97 -25.96 -19.09
N ASN A 22 -16.36 -25.06 -19.98
CA ASN A 22 -16.03 -23.65 -19.93
C ASN A 22 -17.31 -22.83 -19.68
N PRO A 23 -17.23 -21.75 -18.91
CA PRO A 23 -18.35 -20.84 -18.72
C PRO A 23 -18.71 -20.13 -20.03
N THR A 24 -19.93 -19.65 -20.13
CA THR A 24 -20.33 -18.79 -21.23
C THR A 24 -19.61 -17.44 -21.16
N ALA A 25 -19.62 -16.68 -22.25
CA ALA A 25 -18.99 -15.37 -22.31
C ALA A 25 -19.63 -14.39 -21.29
N SER A 26 -20.95 -14.46 -21.08
CA SER A 26 -21.65 -13.65 -20.08
C SER A 26 -21.24 -14.01 -18.66
N GLU A 27 -21.23 -15.29 -18.32
CA GLU A 27 -20.80 -15.76 -16.99
C GLU A 27 -19.33 -15.38 -16.69
N SER A 28 -18.46 -15.42 -17.71
CA SER A 28 -17.06 -15.00 -17.56
C SER A 28 -16.94 -13.50 -17.31
N THR A 29 -17.78 -12.68 -17.95
CA THR A 29 -17.78 -11.22 -17.76
C THR A 29 -18.31 -10.87 -16.37
N ASP A 30 -19.40 -11.49 -15.93
CA ASP A 30 -19.98 -11.27 -14.60
C ASP A 30 -18.99 -11.69 -13.51
N ALA A 31 -18.33 -12.85 -13.70
CA ALA A 31 -17.30 -13.30 -12.76
C ALA A 31 -16.05 -12.41 -12.72
N LEU A 32 -15.68 -11.79 -13.85
CA LEU A 32 -14.59 -10.80 -13.90
C LEU A 32 -14.99 -9.54 -13.12
N ALA A 33 -16.23 -9.08 -13.26
CA ALA A 33 -16.75 -7.94 -12.50
C ALA A 33 -16.73 -8.23 -10.99
N ALA A 34 -17.27 -9.37 -10.57
CA ALA A 34 -17.24 -9.81 -9.17
C ALA A 34 -15.81 -9.95 -8.61
N LEU A 35 -14.86 -10.43 -9.42
CA LEU A 35 -13.44 -10.49 -9.04
C LEU A 35 -12.87 -9.09 -8.81
N ASN A 36 -13.15 -8.14 -9.68
CA ASN A 36 -12.67 -6.77 -9.56
C ASN A 36 -13.28 -6.06 -8.36
N ASP A 37 -14.58 -6.24 -8.11
CA ASP A 37 -15.27 -5.69 -6.92
C ASP A 37 -14.68 -6.27 -5.62
N MET A 38 -14.40 -7.57 -5.61
CA MET A 38 -13.72 -8.22 -4.49
C MET A 38 -12.32 -7.63 -4.27
N LEU A 39 -11.54 -7.42 -5.32
CA LEU A 39 -10.21 -6.81 -5.24
C LEU A 39 -10.27 -5.37 -4.74
N GLU A 40 -11.24 -4.57 -5.19
CA GLU A 40 -11.45 -3.20 -4.72
C GLU A 40 -11.79 -3.18 -3.21
N SER A 41 -12.67 -4.07 -2.76
CA SER A 41 -12.92 -4.26 -1.32
C SER A 41 -11.64 -4.61 -0.55
N TRP A 42 -10.82 -5.47 -1.11
CA TRP A 42 -9.58 -5.89 -0.49
C TRP A 42 -8.49 -4.81 -0.47
N LYS A 43 -8.50 -3.84 -1.40
CA LYS A 43 -7.61 -2.66 -1.37
C LYS A 43 -7.76 -1.85 -0.09
N ASN A 44 -8.95 -1.80 0.50
CA ASN A 44 -9.21 -1.13 1.77
C ASN A 44 -8.67 -1.91 2.99
N GLU A 45 -8.44 -3.20 2.84
CA GLU A 45 -7.77 -4.00 3.85
C GLU A 45 -6.27 -4.02 3.53
N ARG A 46 -5.39 -3.75 4.48
CA ARG A 46 -3.91 -3.83 4.33
C ARG A 46 -3.37 -5.18 3.83
N LEU A 47 -4.24 -5.99 3.22
CA LEU A 47 -4.00 -7.37 2.79
C LEU A 47 -3.28 -7.50 1.48
N MET A 48 -3.57 -6.58 0.59
CA MET A 48 -3.17 -6.67 -0.81
C MET A 48 -1.83 -6.00 -1.09
N VAL A 49 -1.09 -5.69 -0.05
CA VAL A 49 0.28 -5.23 -0.21
C VAL A 49 1.17 -6.43 -0.48
N TYR A 50 1.46 -6.68 -1.74
CA TYR A 50 2.39 -7.71 -2.14
C TYR A 50 3.79 -7.17 -2.46
N SER A 51 3.93 -5.87 -2.64
CA SER A 51 5.21 -5.22 -2.89
C SER A 51 5.24 -3.77 -2.44
N ILE A 52 6.44 -3.27 -2.19
CA ILE A 52 6.70 -1.85 -2.01
C ILE A 52 7.34 -1.34 -3.30
N LEU A 53 6.67 -0.38 -3.94
CA LEU A 53 7.13 0.22 -5.19
C LEU A 53 7.87 1.53 -4.88
N PRO A 54 9.17 1.62 -5.20
CA PRO A 54 9.89 2.88 -5.12
C PRO A 54 9.53 3.76 -6.32
N VAL A 55 9.01 4.96 -6.07
CA VAL A 55 8.74 5.96 -7.10
C VAL A 55 9.54 7.21 -6.79
N THR A 56 10.30 7.69 -7.76
CA THR A 56 11.14 8.90 -7.60
C THR A 56 10.39 10.12 -8.09
N MET A 57 10.37 11.18 -7.27
CA MET A 57 9.76 12.46 -7.60
C MET A 57 10.77 13.60 -7.38
N PRO A 58 10.91 14.56 -8.32
CA PRO A 58 11.73 15.75 -8.12
C PRO A 58 10.99 16.76 -7.23
N LEU A 59 11.72 17.36 -6.29
CA LEU A 59 11.24 18.49 -5.50
C LEU A 59 11.54 19.81 -6.23
N VAL A 60 10.58 20.71 -6.24
CA VAL A 60 10.69 22.04 -6.82
C VAL A 60 10.95 23.05 -5.70
N PRO A 61 11.92 23.96 -5.84
CA PRO A 61 12.19 24.97 -4.83
C PRO A 61 10.95 25.82 -4.52
N SER A 62 10.76 26.12 -3.25
CA SER A 62 9.63 26.90 -2.72
C SER A 62 8.24 26.24 -2.90
N LYS A 63 8.17 24.99 -3.33
CA LYS A 63 6.91 24.23 -3.40
C LYS A 63 6.84 23.30 -2.19
N GLN A 64 5.82 23.51 -1.35
CA GLN A 64 5.59 22.74 -0.13
C GLN A 64 4.76 21.48 -0.38
N SER A 65 3.73 21.58 -1.23
CA SER A 65 2.74 20.54 -1.43
C SER A 65 2.82 19.94 -2.83
N TYR A 66 2.73 18.62 -2.91
CA TYR A 66 2.75 17.81 -4.14
C TYR A 66 1.55 16.90 -4.16
N SER A 67 0.77 16.95 -5.25
CA SER A 67 -0.39 16.09 -5.41
C SER A 67 0.00 14.73 -5.99
N LEU A 68 -0.43 13.65 -5.33
CA LEU A 68 -0.21 12.26 -5.71
C LEU A 68 -1.52 11.63 -6.15
N GLY A 69 -1.62 11.19 -7.40
CA GLY A 69 -2.84 10.58 -7.90
C GLY A 69 -2.97 10.69 -9.41
N PRO A 70 -4.11 10.26 -9.98
CA PRO A 70 -4.30 10.15 -11.43
C PRO A 70 -4.17 11.48 -12.18
N THR A 71 -4.42 12.61 -11.52
CA THR A 71 -4.34 13.97 -12.09
C THR A 71 -3.37 14.87 -11.31
N GLY A 72 -2.48 14.27 -10.51
CA GLY A 72 -1.56 14.99 -9.63
C GLY A 72 -0.25 15.41 -10.28
N ASP A 73 0.61 16.04 -9.49
CA ASP A 73 2.01 16.35 -9.87
C ASP A 73 2.80 15.06 -10.13
N LEU A 74 2.51 14.02 -9.41
CA LEU A 74 2.99 12.67 -9.66
C LEU A 74 1.79 11.83 -10.11
N VAL A 75 1.77 11.50 -11.40
CA VAL A 75 0.70 10.71 -12.01
C VAL A 75 0.90 9.24 -11.68
N ILE A 76 0.16 8.79 -10.69
CA ILE A 76 0.14 7.40 -10.20
C ILE A 76 -1.29 7.06 -9.78
N GLU A 77 -1.60 5.79 -9.55
CA GLU A 77 -2.81 5.45 -8.81
C GLU A 77 -2.78 6.12 -7.44
N ARG A 78 -3.94 6.59 -6.95
CA ARG A 78 -4.01 7.26 -5.64
C ARG A 78 -3.44 6.34 -4.56
N PRO A 79 -2.31 6.68 -3.91
CA PRO A 79 -1.70 5.79 -2.94
C PRO A 79 -2.59 5.63 -1.71
N THR A 80 -2.81 4.41 -1.27
CA THR A 80 -3.54 4.14 -0.03
C THR A 80 -2.67 4.45 1.18
N GLU A 81 -1.42 4.06 1.13
CA GLU A 81 -0.46 4.28 2.20
C GLU A 81 0.95 4.51 1.63
N LEU A 82 1.70 5.37 2.30
CA LEU A 82 3.10 5.63 2.03
C LEU A 82 3.92 5.02 3.16
N ASP A 83 4.78 4.07 2.80
CA ASP A 83 5.57 3.33 3.79
C ASP A 83 6.72 4.16 4.35
N GLN A 84 7.47 4.78 3.46
CA GLN A 84 8.67 5.53 3.78
C GLN A 84 8.96 6.58 2.71
N ILE A 85 9.62 7.66 3.12
CA ILE A 85 10.18 8.68 2.23
C ILE A 85 11.69 8.71 2.43
N SER A 86 12.44 8.67 1.32
CA SER A 86 13.88 8.87 1.33
C SER A 86 14.26 10.09 0.49
N TYR A 87 14.80 11.11 1.13
CA TYR A 87 15.32 12.28 0.46
C TYR A 87 16.73 12.01 -0.08
N LEU A 88 16.91 12.23 -1.39
CA LEU A 88 18.16 12.00 -2.08
C LEU A 88 18.96 13.30 -2.13
N TYR A 89 19.77 13.53 -1.13
CA TYR A 89 20.62 14.71 -1.08
C TYR A 89 21.84 14.53 -1.97
N THR A 90 21.99 15.44 -2.95
CA THR A 90 23.16 15.51 -3.81
C THR A 90 23.71 16.92 -3.82
N THR A 91 25.02 17.05 -3.70
CA THR A 91 25.77 18.28 -3.98
C THR A 91 26.81 17.99 -5.06
N ASN A 92 27.03 18.93 -5.95
CA ASN A 92 27.96 18.91 -7.11
C ASN A 92 29.05 17.81 -7.06
N GLY A 93 28.75 16.64 -7.66
CA GLY A 93 29.71 15.54 -7.79
C GLY A 93 29.93 14.66 -6.55
N SER A 94 29.22 14.91 -5.47
CA SER A 94 29.25 14.08 -4.26
C SER A 94 28.37 12.84 -4.39
N PRO A 95 28.66 11.76 -3.65
CA PRO A 95 27.78 10.59 -3.62
C PRO A 95 26.39 10.98 -3.11
N ILE A 96 25.38 10.29 -3.60
CA ILE A 96 23.98 10.47 -3.15
C ILE A 96 23.88 10.03 -1.68
N ILE A 97 23.38 10.92 -0.83
CA ILE A 97 23.11 10.62 0.57
C ILE A 97 21.60 10.40 0.72
N ASN A 98 21.21 9.20 1.15
CA ASN A 98 19.83 8.87 1.44
C ASN A 98 19.49 9.29 2.87
N MET A 99 18.51 10.17 3.01
CA MET A 99 18.04 10.66 4.30
C MET A 99 16.58 10.27 4.49
N ASN A 100 16.28 9.59 5.59
CA ASN A 100 14.89 9.25 5.89
C ASN A 100 14.11 10.51 6.31
N VAL A 101 12.93 10.70 5.74
CA VAL A 101 12.00 11.77 6.08
C VAL A 101 10.78 11.15 6.75
N PRO A 102 10.65 11.28 8.08
CA PRO A 102 9.54 10.69 8.81
C PRO A 102 8.21 11.36 8.46
N LEU A 103 7.16 10.54 8.37
CA LEU A 103 5.79 10.99 8.20
C LEU A 103 5.20 11.41 9.53
N LEU A 104 4.65 12.61 9.59
CA LEU A 104 3.90 13.13 10.72
C LEU A 104 2.42 12.80 10.58
N ASN A 105 1.74 12.64 11.70
CA ASN A 105 0.29 12.64 11.74
C ASN A 105 -0.26 14.08 11.71
N LEU A 106 -1.58 14.24 11.54
CA LEU A 106 -2.22 15.56 11.45
C LEU A 106 -1.98 16.42 12.70
N ASP A 107 -2.01 15.82 13.88
CA ASP A 107 -1.82 16.55 15.14
C ASP A 107 -0.39 17.10 15.25
N GLN A 108 0.60 16.30 14.89
CA GLN A 108 2.00 16.72 14.86
C GLN A 108 2.26 17.79 13.79
N TRP A 109 1.62 17.66 12.62
CA TRP A 109 1.73 18.65 11.55
C TRP A 109 1.17 20.01 11.97
N ASN A 110 0.03 20.01 12.66
CA ASN A 110 -0.61 21.25 13.15
C ASN A 110 0.17 21.93 14.29
N GLN A 111 1.14 21.24 14.91
CA GLN A 111 2.03 21.85 15.90
C GLN A 111 3.16 22.67 15.29
N ILE A 112 3.33 22.67 13.98
CA ILE A 112 4.35 23.45 13.29
C ILE A 112 3.97 24.94 13.34
N LEU A 113 4.73 25.73 14.09
CA LEU A 113 4.44 27.15 14.32
C LEU A 113 4.70 28.03 13.09
N VAL A 114 5.70 27.70 12.27
CA VAL A 114 6.09 28.48 11.09
C VAL A 114 6.18 27.58 9.87
N PRO A 115 5.03 27.27 9.20
CA PRO A 115 5.00 26.32 8.07
C PRO A 115 5.79 26.77 6.85
N SER A 116 6.05 28.09 6.68
CA SER A 116 6.77 28.67 5.54
C SER A 116 8.30 28.65 5.69
N THR A 117 8.84 28.05 6.75
CA THR A 117 10.29 27.90 6.92
C THR A 117 10.87 27.12 5.75
N THR A 118 11.95 27.63 5.14
CA THR A 118 12.63 26.99 4.01
C THR A 118 13.96 26.33 4.46
N SER A 119 14.29 25.21 3.86
CA SER A 119 15.58 24.54 4.09
C SER A 119 16.02 23.75 2.85
N THR A 120 17.29 23.44 2.77
CA THR A 120 17.83 22.53 1.74
C THR A 120 17.39 21.10 1.94
N ILE A 121 17.11 20.70 3.19
CA ILE A 121 16.77 19.33 3.56
C ILE A 121 15.41 19.37 4.28
N PRO A 122 14.36 18.73 3.72
CA PRO A 122 13.11 18.52 4.42
C PRO A 122 13.32 17.51 5.57
N GLN A 123 12.80 17.83 6.74
CA GLN A 123 12.94 17.00 7.95
C GLN A 123 11.74 16.10 8.20
N PHE A 124 10.56 16.58 7.79
CA PHE A 124 9.29 15.90 8.01
C PHE A 124 8.42 15.98 6.76
N ALA A 125 7.50 15.05 6.64
CA ALA A 125 6.46 15.09 5.63
C ALA A 125 5.11 14.74 6.24
N TYR A 126 4.04 15.20 5.62
CA TYR A 126 2.67 14.89 5.97
C TYR A 126 1.89 14.53 4.72
N LEU A 127 1.14 13.44 4.76
CA LEU A 127 0.27 13.00 3.68
C LEU A 127 -1.18 13.14 4.11
N ASP A 128 -1.96 13.98 3.39
CA ASP A 128 -3.39 14.17 3.65
C ASP A 128 -4.25 13.04 3.04
N ASP A 129 -5.54 13.06 3.35
CA ASP A 129 -6.52 12.09 2.85
C ASP A 129 -7.46 12.67 1.77
N ALA A 130 -7.06 13.75 1.06
CA ALA A 130 -7.85 14.38 0.02
C ALA A 130 -8.19 13.41 -1.13
N TYR A 131 -9.31 13.68 -1.82
CA TYR A 131 -9.77 12.94 -2.98
C TYR A 131 -10.01 13.92 -4.15
N PRO A 132 -9.68 13.60 -5.41
CA PRO A 132 -9.16 12.33 -5.94
C PRO A 132 -7.67 12.12 -5.75
N ASN A 133 -6.90 13.16 -5.48
CA ASN A 133 -5.46 13.09 -5.24
C ASN A 133 -5.17 13.32 -3.76
N ARG A 134 -4.14 12.69 -3.23
CA ARG A 134 -3.58 12.98 -1.90
C ARG A 134 -2.51 14.06 -2.03
N ASN A 135 -2.38 14.93 -1.02
CA ASN A 135 -1.31 15.93 -1.02
C ASN A 135 -0.22 15.50 -0.04
N LEU A 136 1.00 15.43 -0.55
CA LEU A 136 2.19 15.21 0.22
C LEU A 136 2.87 16.55 0.48
N MET A 137 2.95 16.94 1.75
CA MET A 137 3.53 18.21 2.18
C MET A 137 4.87 17.96 2.87
N PHE A 138 5.85 18.82 2.58
CA PHE A 138 7.18 18.75 3.19
C PHE A 138 7.42 19.92 4.15
N TYR A 139 8.12 19.66 5.25
CA TYR A 139 8.58 20.68 6.18
C TYR A 139 10.02 20.40 6.63
N PRO A 140 10.89 21.41 6.64
CA PRO A 140 10.77 22.72 5.98
C PRO A 140 10.55 22.64 4.46
N VAL A 141 10.06 23.75 3.88
CA VAL A 141 9.83 23.84 2.42
C VAL A 141 11.17 23.69 1.69
N PRO A 142 11.29 22.80 0.70
CA PRO A 142 12.52 22.61 -0.05
C PRO A 142 12.98 23.90 -0.74
N SER A 143 14.27 24.25 -0.56
CA SER A 143 14.86 25.44 -1.20
C SER A 143 15.69 25.13 -2.45
N ILE A 144 15.99 23.87 -2.70
CA ILE A 144 16.78 23.40 -3.83
C ILE A 144 16.07 22.24 -4.55
N VAL A 145 16.49 22.00 -5.81
CA VAL A 145 16.02 20.86 -6.58
C VAL A 145 16.78 19.62 -6.15
N ASN A 146 16.07 18.65 -5.59
CA ASN A 146 16.57 17.32 -5.29
C ASN A 146 15.43 16.31 -5.48
N ASN A 147 15.76 15.03 -5.47
CA ASN A 147 14.76 13.97 -5.64
C ASN A 147 14.37 13.36 -4.30
N VAL A 148 13.16 12.88 -4.23
CA VAL A 148 12.68 12.00 -3.15
C VAL A 148 12.25 10.65 -3.74
N ASN A 149 12.57 9.58 -3.05
CA ASN A 149 12.00 8.27 -3.30
C ASN A 149 10.83 8.07 -2.34
N LEU A 150 9.67 7.84 -2.90
CA LEU A 150 8.46 7.48 -2.20
C LEU A 150 8.32 5.96 -2.28
N PHE A 151 8.22 5.30 -1.15
CA PHE A 151 7.97 3.87 -1.06
C PHE A 151 6.49 3.64 -0.86
N LEU A 152 5.79 3.40 -1.97
CA LEU A 152 4.35 3.22 -2.01
C LEU A 152 3.99 1.75 -1.84
N TRP A 153 2.90 1.50 -1.16
CA TRP A 153 2.34 0.16 -1.11
C TRP A 153 1.72 -0.18 -2.47
N GLY A 154 2.30 -1.20 -3.13
CA GLY A 154 1.76 -1.74 -4.38
C GLY A 154 0.45 -2.47 -4.10
N GLN A 155 -0.58 -2.11 -4.85
CA GLN A 155 -1.88 -2.76 -4.80
C GLN A 155 -2.02 -3.73 -5.97
N ILE A 156 -2.98 -4.64 -5.89
CA ILE A 156 -3.36 -5.45 -7.04
C ILE A 156 -4.34 -4.61 -7.84
N ASP A 157 -3.98 -4.28 -9.08
CA ASP A 157 -4.87 -3.59 -10.00
C ASP A 157 -6.05 -4.47 -10.40
N ALA A 158 -7.13 -3.83 -10.86
CA ALA A 158 -8.23 -4.54 -11.48
C ALA A 158 -7.76 -5.21 -12.76
N PHE A 159 -8.25 -6.40 -13.06
CA PHE A 159 -7.94 -7.10 -14.29
C PHE A 159 -8.83 -6.56 -15.42
N PRO A 160 -8.25 -6.04 -16.51
CA PRO A 160 -9.02 -5.52 -17.63
C PRO A 160 -9.62 -6.64 -18.50
N ASP A 161 -9.01 -7.82 -18.53
CA ASP A 161 -9.43 -8.94 -19.36
C ASP A 161 -9.22 -10.29 -18.64
N ILE A 162 -10.05 -11.28 -19.05
CA ILE A 162 -9.98 -12.66 -18.56
C ILE A 162 -8.72 -13.41 -19.04
N PHE A 163 -8.07 -12.95 -20.09
CA PHE A 163 -6.88 -13.58 -20.66
C PHE A 163 -5.57 -13.09 -20.04
N GLU A 164 -5.64 -12.13 -19.14
CA GLU A 164 -4.45 -11.59 -18.47
C GLU A 164 -3.79 -12.63 -17.57
N ASP A 165 -2.46 -12.62 -17.56
CA ASP A 165 -1.68 -13.49 -16.69
C ASP A 165 -1.59 -12.92 -15.27
N ILE A 166 -1.94 -13.75 -14.29
CA ILE A 166 -1.86 -13.40 -12.87
C ILE A 166 -0.43 -13.62 -12.36
N LEU A 167 0.30 -12.54 -12.17
CA LEU A 167 1.65 -12.52 -11.61
C LEU A 167 1.61 -12.12 -10.13
N LEU A 168 1.19 -13.05 -9.28
CA LEU A 168 1.06 -12.81 -7.84
C LEU A 168 1.97 -13.73 -7.02
N PRO A 169 2.41 -13.28 -5.83
CA PRO A 169 3.18 -14.12 -4.92
C PRO A 169 2.44 -15.42 -4.53
N PRO A 170 3.19 -16.45 -4.09
CA PRO A 170 2.58 -17.70 -3.64
C PRO A 170 1.56 -17.48 -2.51
N GLY A 171 0.42 -18.15 -2.62
CA GLY A 171 -0.69 -18.06 -1.66
C GLY A 171 -1.86 -17.17 -2.12
N TYR A 172 -1.59 -16.13 -2.93
CA TYR A 172 -2.65 -15.24 -3.42
C TYR A 172 -3.65 -15.95 -4.34
N GLN A 173 -3.18 -16.79 -5.27
CA GLN A 173 -4.07 -17.51 -6.18
C GLN A 173 -5.08 -18.41 -5.43
N ARG A 174 -4.62 -19.09 -4.37
CA ARG A 174 -5.52 -19.88 -3.52
C ARG A 174 -6.56 -19.02 -2.82
N ALA A 175 -6.11 -17.89 -2.27
CA ALA A 175 -6.99 -16.95 -1.59
C ALA A 175 -8.03 -16.36 -2.55
N LEU A 176 -7.61 -15.86 -3.70
CA LEU A 176 -8.50 -15.30 -4.73
C LEU A 176 -9.53 -16.32 -5.20
N ARG A 177 -9.08 -17.53 -5.58
CA ARG A 177 -9.96 -18.58 -6.09
C ARG A 177 -11.07 -18.99 -5.13
N HIS A 178 -10.76 -19.16 -3.84
CA HIS A 178 -11.76 -19.61 -2.87
C HIS A 178 -12.66 -18.49 -2.41
N ASN A 179 -12.14 -17.24 -2.28
CA ASN A 179 -12.97 -16.11 -1.93
C ASN A 179 -13.88 -15.71 -3.10
N LEU A 180 -13.39 -15.73 -4.35
CA LEU A 180 -14.22 -15.50 -5.53
C LEU A 180 -15.36 -16.52 -5.62
N ALA A 181 -15.12 -17.78 -5.27
CA ALA A 181 -16.19 -18.77 -5.22
C ALA A 181 -17.28 -18.41 -4.21
N ILE A 182 -16.95 -17.76 -3.10
CA ILE A 182 -17.93 -17.29 -2.13
C ILE A 182 -18.73 -16.11 -2.68
N GLU A 183 -18.04 -15.14 -3.33
CA GLU A 183 -18.70 -13.96 -3.94
C GLU A 183 -19.67 -14.37 -5.06
N LEU A 184 -19.30 -15.34 -5.89
CA LEU A 184 -20.12 -15.82 -6.99
C LEU A 184 -21.31 -16.71 -6.53
N ALA A 185 -21.25 -17.33 -5.35
CA ALA A 185 -22.25 -18.29 -4.91
C ALA A 185 -23.69 -17.73 -4.93
N PRO A 186 -23.96 -16.49 -4.44
CA PRO A 186 -25.30 -15.90 -4.50
C PRO A 186 -25.82 -15.65 -5.92
N GLU A 187 -24.96 -15.24 -6.87
CA GLU A 187 -25.32 -14.92 -8.24
C GLU A 187 -25.81 -16.18 -9.00
N PHE A 188 -25.19 -17.32 -8.70
CA PHE A 188 -25.54 -18.60 -9.30
C PHE A 188 -26.55 -19.41 -8.48
N GLY A 189 -27.14 -18.81 -7.43
CA GLY A 189 -28.14 -19.47 -6.58
C GLY A 189 -27.61 -20.72 -5.87
N THR A 190 -26.28 -20.83 -5.70
CA THR A 190 -25.60 -21.93 -5.03
C THR A 190 -25.09 -21.50 -3.64
N GLN A 191 -24.72 -22.47 -2.81
CA GLN A 191 -24.04 -22.19 -1.54
C GLN A 191 -22.64 -22.79 -1.57
N ALA A 192 -21.66 -21.96 -1.24
CA ALA A 192 -20.30 -22.46 -1.06
C ALA A 192 -20.27 -23.49 0.10
N SER A 193 -19.61 -24.63 -0.10
CA SER A 193 -19.48 -25.63 0.95
C SER A 193 -18.71 -25.06 2.14
N SER A 194 -18.99 -25.58 3.35
CA SER A 194 -18.28 -25.19 4.57
C SER A 194 -16.75 -25.35 4.45
N THR A 195 -16.30 -26.33 3.69
CA THR A 195 -14.89 -26.57 3.39
C THR A 195 -14.30 -25.44 2.54
N VAL A 196 -15.01 -24.98 1.49
CA VAL A 196 -14.59 -23.85 0.64
C VAL A 196 -14.51 -22.58 1.47
N ALA A 197 -15.51 -22.33 2.32
CA ALA A 197 -15.52 -21.16 3.20
C ALA A 197 -14.37 -21.18 4.23
N ALA A 198 -14.08 -22.32 4.83
CA ALA A 198 -12.96 -22.46 5.75
C ALA A 198 -11.60 -22.20 5.05
N ILE A 199 -11.40 -22.77 3.85
CA ILE A 199 -10.17 -22.57 3.08
C ILE A 199 -10.04 -21.11 2.62
N ALA A 200 -11.14 -20.44 2.24
CA ALA A 200 -11.15 -19.05 1.88
C ALA A 200 -10.69 -18.16 3.04
N ALA A 201 -11.27 -18.36 4.23
CA ALA A 201 -10.87 -17.63 5.44
C ALA A 201 -9.41 -17.91 5.84
N GLU A 202 -8.98 -19.16 5.83
CA GLU A 202 -7.60 -19.57 6.15
C GLU A 202 -6.61 -18.94 5.17
N SER A 203 -6.85 -19.04 3.87
CA SER A 203 -5.94 -18.51 2.84
C SER A 203 -5.88 -16.98 2.86
N LYS A 204 -7.00 -16.30 3.09
CA LYS A 204 -7.06 -14.85 3.29
C LYS A 204 -6.24 -14.43 4.52
N ASN A 205 -6.38 -15.14 5.63
CA ASN A 205 -5.59 -14.87 6.85
C ASN A 205 -4.10 -15.16 6.65
N ALA A 206 -3.72 -16.19 5.91
CA ALA A 206 -2.33 -16.49 5.60
C ALA A 206 -1.65 -15.37 4.80
N VAL A 207 -2.35 -14.76 3.84
CA VAL A 207 -1.89 -13.57 3.11
C VAL A 207 -1.73 -12.38 4.07
N LYS A 208 -2.71 -12.15 4.96
CA LYS A 208 -2.64 -11.10 5.99
C LYS A 208 -1.39 -11.23 6.85
N LEU A 209 -1.17 -12.39 7.40
CA LEU A 209 -0.04 -12.64 8.29
C LEU A 209 1.31 -12.39 7.61
N LYS A 210 1.43 -12.73 6.32
CA LYS A 210 2.65 -12.50 5.55
C LYS A 210 2.94 -11.01 5.35
N ASN A 211 1.91 -10.19 5.25
CA ASN A 211 2.01 -8.76 5.00
C ASN A 211 2.09 -7.91 6.30
N ILE A 212 1.96 -8.54 7.46
CA ILE A 212 2.17 -7.85 8.74
C ILE A 212 3.65 -7.54 8.90
N LYS A 213 4.00 -6.26 8.98
CA LYS A 213 5.35 -5.86 9.37
C LYS A 213 5.55 -6.10 10.85
N PRO A 214 6.66 -6.75 11.26
CA PRO A 214 7.00 -6.84 12.66
C PRO A 214 7.23 -5.42 13.19
N MET A 215 6.45 -5.03 14.19
CA MET A 215 6.70 -3.78 14.92
C MET A 215 7.83 -4.02 15.91
N TYR A 216 8.94 -3.33 15.72
CA TYR A 216 10.02 -3.30 16.71
C TYR A 216 9.70 -2.21 17.72
N LEU A 217 9.64 -2.57 18.98
CA LEU A 217 9.66 -1.60 20.07
C LEU A 217 11.04 -0.92 20.04
N GLN A 218 11.08 0.33 19.62
CA GLN A 218 12.26 1.17 19.81
C GLN A 218 12.12 1.87 21.16
N CYS A 219 13.10 1.68 22.02
CA CYS A 219 13.23 2.53 23.19
C CYS A 219 13.51 3.96 22.71
N ASP A 220 12.95 4.94 23.42
CA ASP A 220 13.26 6.35 23.20
C ASP A 220 14.79 6.51 23.22
N GLN A 221 15.34 7.19 22.23
CA GLN A 221 16.78 7.41 22.09
C GLN A 221 17.36 8.14 23.31
N ALA A 222 16.55 8.94 23.98
CA ALA A 222 16.89 9.56 25.25
C ALA A 222 17.20 8.55 26.37
N LEU A 223 16.59 7.36 26.34
CA LEU A 223 16.83 6.28 27.29
C LEU A 223 18.07 5.44 26.95
N LEU A 224 18.54 5.52 25.70
CA LEU A 224 19.72 4.80 25.22
C LEU A 224 20.99 5.64 25.25
N SER A 225 20.88 6.94 25.53
CA SER A 225 22.03 7.83 25.67
C SER A 225 22.88 7.42 26.88
N PRO A 226 24.16 7.09 26.68
CA PRO A 226 25.06 6.78 27.82
C PRO A 226 25.31 7.98 28.73
N ASP A 227 24.94 9.17 28.26
CA ASP A 227 25.03 10.43 29.02
C ASP A 227 23.77 10.76 29.85
N PHE A 228 22.83 9.82 29.97
CA PHE A 228 21.76 9.94 30.93
C PHE A 228 22.36 9.78 32.34
N GLN A 229 23.09 10.80 32.78
CA GLN A 229 23.34 11.03 34.19
C GLN A 229 21.96 11.31 34.80
N GLY A 230 21.37 10.26 35.35
CA GLY A 230 20.13 10.39 36.10
C GLY A 230 20.26 11.58 37.02
N PHE A 231 19.34 12.56 36.91
CA PHE A 231 19.30 13.70 37.79
C PHE A 231 19.37 13.18 39.22
N ASN A 232 20.50 13.42 39.86
CA ASN A 232 20.70 12.98 41.22
C ASN A 232 19.91 13.92 42.15
N TYR A 233 18.79 13.43 42.62
CA TYR A 233 17.88 14.18 43.46
C TYR A 233 18.53 14.72 44.73
N ILE A 234 19.67 14.14 45.19
CA ILE A 234 20.39 14.54 46.41
C ILE A 234 21.43 15.63 46.10
N THR A 235 22.07 15.57 44.94
CA THR A 235 23.17 16.49 44.58
C THR A 235 22.78 17.58 43.59
N GLY A 236 21.63 17.48 42.94
CA GLY A 236 21.14 18.47 41.97
C GLY A 236 21.91 18.52 40.65
N TYR A 237 22.75 17.53 40.36
CA TYR A 237 23.50 17.38 39.13
C TYR A 237 23.17 16.07 38.45
#